data_f2c30d277f1da3ca9f525eb8fdf0408f
#
_entry.id   f2c30d277f1da3ca9f525eb8fdf0408f
#
_cell.length_a   1.000
_cell.length_b   1.000
_cell.length_c   1.000
_cell.angle_alpha   90.00
_cell.angle_beta   90.00
_cell.angle_gamma   90.00
#
_symmetry.space_group_name_H-M   'P 1'
#
loop_
_entity.id
_entity.type
_entity.pdbx_description
1 polymer ?
#
loop_
_entity_poly.entity_id
_entity_poly.type
_entity_poly.pdbx_seq_one_letter_code
_entity_poly.pdbx_strand_id
1 'polypeptide(L)'
;MKTIFLILTFTGISILSVHAQDDLMKMLEEESKKEKKKDYATATFKTSRLINGHSIENAAAGVLDFKISHRFGMVNKGGYELFGLDQATMRMGLDYGISDRLMIGVGRSTFQKQYDALGKFKILRQSKGGRWSSPISVSAVSTVMLKTLKWEDPTRKNYYTSRLSFAHQLIIARKFSEGLSLQLMPSYVHYNLAQGATDPNDIFAMGVGGRIKLSKRLSFNAEYYHVLPLSFVEGEGYMIPGTKNSLAVGFDIETGGHVFQLHFTNSTGMTEKTFITETTGDFFKGDIHFGFNVSRVFTIKEKRKKK
;
A
#
# COMPACT_ATOMS: atom_id res chain seq x y z
N MET A 1 -48.85 61.87 -30.06
CA MET A 1 -47.46 61.86 -29.59
C MET A 1 -47.25 60.97 -28.32
N LYS A 2 -48.16 60.90 -27.35
CA LYS A 2 -47.95 60.09 -26.15
C LYS A 2 -47.93 58.57 -26.36
N THR A 3 -48.67 58.05 -27.36
CA THR A 3 -48.78 56.61 -27.68
C THR A 3 -47.53 56.06 -28.35
N ILE A 4 -46.87 56.86 -29.20
CA ILE A 4 -45.62 56.47 -29.90
C ILE A 4 -44.46 56.37 -28.87
N PHE A 5 -44.42 57.22 -27.85
CA PHE A 5 -43.38 57.21 -26.82
C PHE A 5 -43.46 55.95 -25.92
N LEU A 6 -44.69 55.44 -25.69
CA LEU A 6 -44.92 54.23 -24.88
C LEU A 6 -44.47 52.93 -25.60
N ILE A 7 -44.62 52.87 -26.94
CA ILE A 7 -44.20 51.74 -27.78
C ILE A 7 -42.71 51.68 -27.90
N LEU A 8 -42.00 52.84 -28.03
CA LEU A 8 -40.54 52.89 -28.09
C LEU A 8 -39.85 52.51 -26.76
N THR A 9 -40.45 52.81 -25.63
CA THR A 9 -39.96 52.42 -24.31
C THR A 9 -40.12 50.89 -24.05
N PHE A 10 -41.23 50.30 -24.53
CA PHE A 10 -41.49 48.85 -24.36
C PHE A 10 -40.58 47.98 -25.23
N THR A 11 -40.27 48.43 -26.48
CA THR A 11 -39.29 47.75 -27.36
C THR A 11 -37.84 47.88 -26.87
N GLY A 12 -37.47 48.97 -26.23
CA GLY A 12 -36.13 49.13 -25.64
C GLY A 12 -35.88 48.21 -24.46
N ILE A 13 -36.87 47.96 -23.62
CA ILE A 13 -36.78 47.02 -22.46
C ILE A 13 -36.69 45.57 -22.93
N SER A 14 -37.38 45.20 -24.00
CA SER A 14 -37.33 43.86 -24.57
C SER A 14 -35.96 43.49 -25.17
N ILE A 15 -35.28 44.47 -25.79
CA ILE A 15 -33.93 44.29 -26.38
C ILE A 15 -32.88 44.13 -25.26
N LEU A 16 -32.95 44.90 -24.20
CA LEU A 16 -32.05 44.74 -23.03
C LEU A 16 -32.19 43.40 -22.32
N SER A 17 -33.42 42.86 -22.25
CA SER A 17 -33.66 41.55 -21.64
C SER A 17 -33.05 40.39 -22.46
N VAL A 18 -33.07 40.49 -23.81
CA VAL A 18 -32.47 39.48 -24.69
C VAL A 18 -30.95 39.44 -24.56
N HIS A 19 -30.29 40.59 -24.48
CA HIS A 19 -28.82 40.65 -24.31
C HIS A 19 -28.37 40.13 -22.93
N ALA A 20 -29.15 40.38 -21.87
CA ALA A 20 -28.85 39.86 -20.54
C ALA A 20 -29.01 38.34 -20.46
N GLN A 21 -29.98 37.74 -21.20
CA GLN A 21 -30.13 36.30 -21.32
C GLN A 21 -29.00 35.66 -22.11
N ASP A 22 -28.55 36.27 -23.21
CA ASP A 22 -27.43 35.77 -24.01
C ASP A 22 -26.11 35.80 -23.20
N ASP A 23 -25.85 36.85 -22.46
CA ASP A 23 -24.69 36.95 -21.59
C ASP A 23 -24.75 35.92 -20.43
N LEU A 24 -25.91 35.72 -19.83
CA LEU A 24 -26.09 34.69 -18.80
C LEU A 24 -25.91 33.27 -19.36
N MET A 25 -26.42 33.01 -20.56
CA MET A 25 -26.23 31.72 -21.26
C MET A 25 -24.76 31.49 -21.61
N LYS A 26 -24.02 32.53 -22.09
CA LYS A 26 -22.58 32.44 -22.30
C LYS A 26 -21.79 32.19 -21.04
N MET A 27 -22.12 32.85 -19.92
CA MET A 27 -21.51 32.61 -18.60
C MET A 27 -21.79 31.19 -18.12
N LEU A 28 -23.01 30.66 -18.30
CA LEU A 28 -23.37 29.28 -17.98
C LEU A 28 -22.65 28.27 -18.89
N GLU A 29 -22.49 28.56 -20.18
CA GLU A 29 -21.70 27.75 -21.10
C GLU A 29 -20.21 27.78 -20.77
N GLU A 30 -19.65 28.93 -20.38
CA GLU A 30 -18.27 29.07 -19.92
C GLU A 30 -18.04 28.34 -18.58
N GLU A 31 -18.99 28.41 -17.66
CA GLU A 31 -18.94 27.61 -16.43
C GLU A 31 -19.08 26.11 -16.66
N SER A 32 -19.92 25.71 -17.63
CA SER A 32 -20.05 24.30 -18.02
C SER A 32 -18.84 23.79 -18.80
N LYS A 33 -18.13 24.68 -19.50
CA LYS A 33 -16.85 24.43 -20.21
C LYS A 33 -15.63 24.50 -19.29
N LYS A 34 -15.72 25.05 -18.07
CA LYS A 34 -14.69 24.89 -17.05
C LYS A 34 -14.55 23.40 -16.79
N GLU A 35 -13.47 22.80 -17.31
CA GLU A 35 -13.17 21.37 -17.08
C GLU A 35 -13.42 21.05 -15.61
N LYS A 36 -14.36 20.14 -15.35
CA LYS A 36 -14.63 19.67 -13.99
C LYS A 36 -13.31 19.25 -13.40
N LYS A 37 -12.82 20.00 -12.41
CA LYS A 37 -11.55 19.75 -11.75
C LYS A 37 -11.47 18.29 -11.36
N LYS A 38 -10.39 17.62 -11.75
CA LYS A 38 -10.18 16.22 -11.46
C LYS A 38 -10.05 16.04 -9.95
N ASP A 39 -10.97 15.28 -9.35
CA ASP A 39 -10.97 14.94 -7.93
C ASP A 39 -10.35 13.56 -7.73
N TYR A 40 -9.25 13.49 -6.99
CA TYR A 40 -8.52 12.26 -6.71
C TYR A 40 -8.99 11.63 -5.41
N ALA A 41 -9.21 10.31 -5.43
CA ALA A 41 -9.44 9.56 -4.21
C ALA A 41 -8.23 9.70 -3.27
N THR A 42 -8.53 9.97 -2.01
CA THR A 42 -7.54 10.12 -0.93
C THR A 42 -7.85 9.16 0.20
N ALA A 43 -6.85 8.81 1.00
CA ALA A 43 -6.98 7.96 2.18
C ALA A 43 -7.70 6.62 1.88
N THR A 44 -7.31 5.95 0.78
CA THR A 44 -7.78 4.60 0.46
C THR A 44 -7.41 3.65 1.59
N PHE A 45 -6.17 3.76 2.09
CA PHE A 45 -5.69 3.15 3.32
C PHE A 45 -5.08 4.21 4.24
N LYS A 46 -4.72 3.86 5.49
CA LYS A 46 -4.20 4.82 6.48
C LYS A 46 -2.70 5.04 6.39
N THR A 47 -1.96 3.99 6.02
CA THR A 47 -0.49 4.01 5.91
C THR A 47 -0.03 3.42 4.59
N SER A 48 1.27 3.50 4.28
CA SER A 48 1.89 2.89 3.10
C SER A 48 1.99 1.35 3.18
N ARG A 49 1.64 0.75 4.33
CA ARG A 49 1.48 -0.70 4.53
C ARG A 49 0.04 -1.01 4.95
N LEU A 50 -0.52 -2.13 4.45
CA LEU A 50 -1.84 -2.60 4.90
C LEU A 50 -1.71 -3.25 6.29
N ILE A 51 -0.99 -4.37 6.40
CA ILE A 51 -0.48 -4.97 7.65
C ILE A 51 0.98 -5.37 7.42
N ASN A 52 1.23 -6.46 6.66
CA ASN A 52 2.55 -6.87 6.20
C ASN A 52 2.86 -6.26 4.82
N GLY A 53 1.93 -6.40 3.89
CA GLY A 53 2.04 -5.97 2.51
C GLY A 53 1.89 -4.46 2.31
N HIS A 54 2.35 -3.97 1.17
CA HIS A 54 2.17 -2.58 0.78
C HIS A 54 0.69 -2.26 0.50
N SER A 55 0.25 -1.09 0.94
CA SER A 55 -1.02 -0.49 0.48
C SER A 55 -0.78 0.34 -0.78
N ILE A 56 -1.83 0.88 -1.39
CA ILE A 56 -1.72 1.82 -2.52
C ILE A 56 -1.14 3.19 -2.12
N GLU A 57 -1.09 3.51 -0.82
CA GLU A 57 -0.65 4.82 -0.36
C GLU A 57 0.87 4.98 -0.37
N ASN A 58 1.34 6.19 -0.67
CA ASN A 58 2.73 6.62 -0.57
C ASN A 58 2.87 7.68 0.53
N ALA A 59 4.05 7.82 1.11
CA ALA A 59 4.42 9.04 1.80
C ALA A 59 4.30 10.23 0.83
N ALA A 60 3.76 11.34 1.30
CA ALA A 60 3.63 12.56 0.48
C ALA A 60 5.00 13.13 0.10
N ALA A 61 5.07 13.95 -0.96
CA ALA A 61 6.32 14.59 -1.37
C ALA A 61 6.94 15.40 -0.23
N GLY A 62 8.22 15.13 0.08
CA GLY A 62 8.95 15.78 1.16
C GLY A 62 8.67 15.25 2.57
N VAL A 63 7.90 14.17 2.69
CA VAL A 63 7.53 13.54 3.96
C VAL A 63 8.33 12.26 4.15
N LEU A 64 8.94 12.11 5.32
CA LEU A 64 9.58 10.90 5.82
C LEU A 64 8.60 10.18 6.74
N ASP A 65 8.35 8.90 6.50
CA ASP A 65 7.53 8.03 7.32
C ASP A 65 8.44 7.02 8.03
N PHE A 66 8.62 7.19 9.34
CA PHE A 66 9.34 6.24 10.18
C PHE A 66 8.40 5.17 10.68
N LYS A 67 8.78 3.90 10.46
CA LYS A 67 7.99 2.74 10.84
C LYS A 67 8.75 1.80 11.75
N ILE A 68 8.08 1.36 12.78
CA ILE A 68 8.48 0.22 13.61
C ILE A 68 7.43 -0.86 13.43
N SER A 69 7.84 -2.03 12.99
CA SER A 69 7.00 -3.22 12.89
C SER A 69 7.52 -4.26 13.87
N HIS A 70 6.65 -4.87 14.63
CA HIS A 70 6.98 -5.83 15.68
C HIS A 70 6.07 -7.05 15.57
N ARG A 71 6.64 -8.25 15.70
CA ARG A 71 5.93 -9.54 15.76
C ARG A 71 6.44 -10.30 16.95
N PHE A 72 5.53 -10.70 17.82
CA PHE A 72 5.81 -11.56 18.95
C PHE A 72 5.89 -13.03 18.53
N GLY A 73 6.22 -13.93 19.44
CA GLY A 73 6.14 -15.37 19.25
C GLY A 73 4.71 -15.85 19.01
N MET A 74 4.52 -17.15 18.90
CA MET A 74 3.20 -17.75 18.67
C MET A 74 2.33 -17.71 19.93
N VAL A 75 1.08 -17.27 19.80
CA VAL A 75 0.11 -17.17 20.90
C VAL A 75 -0.20 -18.56 21.52
N ASN A 76 -0.17 -19.63 20.69
CA ASN A 76 -0.43 -21.00 21.12
C ASN A 76 0.67 -21.62 22.01
N LYS A 77 1.77 -20.93 22.27
CA LYS A 77 2.81 -21.38 23.21
C LYS A 77 2.39 -21.33 24.69
N GLY A 78 1.21 -20.76 24.95
CA GLY A 78 0.60 -20.77 26.26
C GLY A 78 1.27 -19.87 27.30
N GLY A 79 0.88 -20.03 28.54
CA GLY A 79 1.30 -19.17 29.65
C GLY A 79 2.79 -19.21 29.98
N TYR A 80 3.48 -20.32 29.67
CA TYR A 80 4.92 -20.45 29.95
C TYR A 80 5.77 -19.44 29.14
N GLU A 81 5.43 -19.20 27.87
CA GLU A 81 6.08 -18.18 27.02
C GLU A 81 5.26 -16.89 26.98
N LEU A 82 4.43 -16.62 28.01
CA LEU A 82 3.53 -15.48 28.10
C LEU A 82 2.77 -15.24 26.78
N PHE A 83 2.18 -16.33 26.22
CA PHE A 83 1.46 -16.33 24.93
C PHE A 83 2.31 -15.76 23.76
N GLY A 84 3.62 -16.06 23.77
CA GLY A 84 4.57 -15.65 22.76
C GLY A 84 5.23 -14.28 23.00
N LEU A 85 4.86 -13.55 24.04
CA LEU A 85 5.42 -12.21 24.30
C LEU A 85 6.91 -12.22 24.68
N ASP A 86 7.46 -13.37 25.12
CA ASP A 86 8.89 -13.52 25.44
C ASP A 86 9.80 -13.49 24.20
N GLN A 87 9.25 -13.71 23.02
CA GLN A 87 9.99 -13.70 21.76
C GLN A 87 9.50 -12.59 20.86
N ALA A 88 10.45 -11.96 20.14
CA ALA A 88 10.06 -10.90 19.23
C ALA A 88 11.00 -10.76 18.04
N THR A 89 10.42 -10.42 16.90
CA THR A 89 11.13 -9.90 15.75
C THR A 89 10.69 -8.47 15.48
N MET A 90 11.60 -7.63 15.00
CA MET A 90 11.34 -6.22 14.74
C MET A 90 11.92 -5.82 13.38
N ARG A 91 11.22 -4.91 12.71
CA ARG A 91 11.74 -4.20 11.54
C ARG A 91 11.56 -2.70 11.74
N MET A 92 12.66 -1.97 11.56
CA MET A 92 12.65 -0.51 11.44
C MET A 92 12.75 -0.13 9.97
N GLY A 93 11.96 0.83 9.54
CA GLY A 93 11.93 1.31 8.16
C GLY A 93 11.80 2.82 8.09
N LEU A 94 12.37 3.39 7.04
CA LEU A 94 12.30 4.79 6.65
C LEU A 94 11.80 4.85 5.21
N ASP A 95 10.60 5.39 5.01
CA ASP A 95 10.00 5.59 3.69
C ASP A 95 9.94 7.09 3.39
N TYR A 96 10.52 7.54 2.29
CA TYR A 96 10.56 8.95 1.91
C TYR A 96 9.83 9.20 0.59
N GLY A 97 8.90 10.14 0.61
CA GLY A 97 8.20 10.61 -0.58
C GLY A 97 9.06 11.60 -1.38
N ILE A 98 9.66 11.14 -2.48
CA ILE A 98 10.38 12.01 -3.42
C ILE A 98 9.40 12.93 -4.15
N SER A 99 8.27 12.38 -4.55
CA SER A 99 7.17 13.09 -5.20
C SER A 99 5.82 12.47 -4.76
N ASP A 100 4.70 13.06 -5.19
CA ASP A 100 3.38 12.47 -4.94
C ASP A 100 3.18 11.09 -5.61
N ARG A 101 4.09 10.73 -6.53
CA ARG A 101 4.04 9.45 -7.25
C ARG A 101 5.16 8.50 -6.87
N LEU A 102 6.33 9.00 -6.45
CA LEU A 102 7.52 8.20 -6.17
C LEU A 102 7.87 8.25 -4.70
N MET A 103 7.94 7.09 -4.09
CA MET A 103 8.43 6.85 -2.73
C MET A 103 9.57 5.85 -2.79
N ILE A 104 10.61 6.07 -2.02
CA ILE A 104 11.70 5.13 -1.77
C ILE A 104 11.72 4.79 -0.28
N GLY A 105 12.25 3.64 0.06
CA GLY A 105 12.37 3.24 1.46
C GLY A 105 13.56 2.32 1.68
N VAL A 106 14.01 2.30 2.93
CA VAL A 106 15.04 1.38 3.42
C VAL A 106 14.59 0.81 4.76
N GLY A 107 15.03 -0.39 5.07
CA GLY A 107 14.66 -1.02 6.33
C GLY A 107 15.68 -2.04 6.79
N ARG A 108 15.58 -2.39 8.08
CA ARG A 108 16.33 -3.48 8.69
C ARG A 108 15.44 -4.29 9.61
N SER A 109 15.42 -5.60 9.39
CA SER A 109 14.72 -6.57 10.23
C SER A 109 15.70 -7.36 11.09
N THR A 110 15.30 -7.68 12.32
CA THR A 110 16.01 -8.65 13.16
C THR A 110 15.83 -10.08 12.64
N PHE A 111 14.67 -10.36 11.99
CA PHE A 111 14.44 -11.63 11.31
C PHE A 111 15.43 -11.80 10.17
N GLN A 112 16.22 -12.87 10.19
CA GLN A 112 17.33 -13.16 9.26
C GLN A 112 18.40 -12.04 9.18
N LYS A 113 18.43 -11.08 10.13
CA LYS A 113 19.29 -9.88 10.10
C LYS A 113 19.25 -9.20 8.74
N GLN A 114 18.05 -9.07 8.17
CA GLN A 114 17.82 -8.65 6.80
C GLN A 114 17.80 -7.14 6.67
N TYR A 115 18.46 -6.63 5.62
CA TYR A 115 18.26 -5.27 5.12
C TYR A 115 17.37 -5.30 3.88
N ASP A 116 16.59 -4.26 3.69
CA ASP A 116 15.76 -4.11 2.50
C ASP A 116 15.78 -2.66 2.00
N ALA A 117 15.64 -2.51 0.69
CA ALA A 117 15.42 -1.23 0.05
C ALA A 117 14.31 -1.37 -0.98
N LEU A 118 13.46 -0.36 -1.11
CA LEU A 118 12.31 -0.38 -2.01
C LEU A 118 12.14 0.90 -2.80
N GLY A 119 11.56 0.75 -3.97
CA GLY A 119 10.99 1.83 -4.78
C GLY A 119 9.51 1.55 -5.04
N LYS A 120 8.66 2.56 -4.88
CA LYS A 120 7.23 2.46 -5.13
C LYS A 120 6.75 3.61 -5.98
N PHE A 121 6.20 3.29 -7.14
CA PHE A 121 5.74 4.26 -8.11
C PHE A 121 4.24 4.15 -8.36
N LYS A 122 3.52 5.26 -8.17
CA LYS A 122 2.08 5.38 -8.41
C LYS A 122 1.83 5.67 -9.89
N ILE A 123 1.41 4.64 -10.63
CA ILE A 123 1.15 4.67 -12.08
C ILE A 123 -0.15 5.41 -12.36
N LEU A 124 -1.23 5.00 -11.68
CA LEU A 124 -2.58 5.50 -11.88
C LEU A 124 -3.20 5.89 -10.54
N ARG A 125 -3.98 6.97 -10.54
CA ARG A 125 -4.72 7.43 -9.36
C ARG A 125 -6.21 7.40 -9.65
N GLN A 126 -6.96 6.74 -8.79
CA GLN A 126 -8.42 6.77 -8.82
C GLN A 126 -8.90 8.22 -8.76
N SER A 127 -9.81 8.58 -9.66
CA SER A 127 -10.31 9.95 -9.76
C SER A 127 -11.72 10.00 -10.34
N LYS A 128 -12.43 11.08 -10.01
CA LYS A 128 -13.72 11.45 -10.60
C LYS A 128 -13.59 12.80 -11.31
N GLY A 129 -14.42 13.03 -12.30
CA GLY A 129 -14.40 14.28 -13.08
C GLY A 129 -13.18 14.42 -13.99
N GLY A 130 -13.08 15.56 -14.68
CA GLY A 130 -12.08 15.80 -15.72
C GLY A 130 -12.33 15.02 -17.01
N ARG A 131 -11.51 15.25 -18.04
CA ARG A 131 -11.61 14.58 -19.34
C ARG A 131 -11.40 13.06 -19.25
N TRP A 132 -10.53 12.60 -18.32
CA TRP A 132 -10.20 11.19 -18.11
C TRP A 132 -10.28 10.88 -16.61
N SER A 133 -11.29 10.15 -16.20
CA SER A 133 -11.42 9.61 -14.84
C SER A 133 -10.90 8.17 -14.78
N SER A 134 -10.41 7.75 -13.63
CA SER A 134 -9.99 6.38 -13.40
C SER A 134 -10.76 5.76 -12.24
N PRO A 135 -11.38 4.59 -12.43
CA PRO A 135 -12.09 3.91 -11.34
C PRO A 135 -11.17 3.24 -10.32
N ILE A 136 -9.86 3.11 -10.61
CA ILE A 136 -8.88 2.42 -9.78
C ILE A 136 -7.60 3.23 -9.62
N SER A 137 -6.83 2.90 -8.60
CA SER A 137 -5.43 3.31 -8.44
C SER A 137 -4.51 2.13 -8.71
N VAL A 138 -3.35 2.37 -9.34
CA VAL A 138 -2.35 1.35 -9.62
C VAL A 138 -0.98 1.86 -9.21
N SER A 139 -0.22 1.03 -8.49
CA SER A 139 1.19 1.30 -8.12
C SER A 139 2.04 0.08 -8.37
N ALA A 140 3.28 0.28 -8.78
CA ALA A 140 4.31 -0.74 -8.83
C ALA A 140 5.25 -0.59 -7.63
N VAL A 141 5.64 -1.71 -7.03
CA VAL A 141 6.62 -1.79 -5.94
C VAL A 141 7.70 -2.77 -6.34
N SER A 142 8.95 -2.38 -6.11
CA SER A 142 10.11 -3.25 -6.27
C SER A 142 10.94 -3.16 -4.99
N THR A 143 11.24 -4.31 -4.39
CA THR A 143 12.02 -4.41 -3.16
C THR A 143 13.20 -5.33 -3.41
N VAL A 144 14.40 -4.90 -2.99
CA VAL A 144 15.59 -5.74 -2.87
C VAL A 144 15.83 -6.05 -1.40
N MET A 145 16.14 -7.30 -1.10
CA MET A 145 16.36 -7.78 0.26
C MET A 145 17.70 -8.50 0.35
N LEU A 146 18.46 -8.20 1.40
CA LEU A 146 19.78 -8.75 1.67
C LEU A 146 19.78 -9.47 3.02
N LYS A 147 19.90 -10.80 3.01
CA LYS A 147 20.09 -11.64 4.20
C LYS A 147 21.54 -11.50 4.68
N THR A 148 21.77 -11.12 5.96
CA THR A 148 23.14 -10.92 6.50
C THR A 148 23.54 -11.89 7.62
N LEU A 149 22.86 -13.03 7.74
CA LEU A 149 23.28 -14.12 8.63
C LEU A 149 24.67 -14.61 8.25
N LYS A 150 25.39 -15.19 9.20
CA LYS A 150 26.65 -15.88 8.89
C LYS A 150 26.39 -17.00 7.88
N TRP A 151 27.39 -17.31 7.06
CA TRP A 151 27.32 -18.47 6.17
C TRP A 151 27.21 -19.75 6.99
N GLU A 152 26.35 -20.67 6.57
CA GLU A 152 26.20 -22.00 7.21
C GLU A 152 27.50 -22.80 7.08
N ASP A 153 28.10 -22.77 5.91
CA ASP A 153 29.41 -23.35 5.62
C ASP A 153 30.36 -22.26 5.11
N PRO A 154 31.20 -21.67 5.97
CA PRO A 154 32.15 -20.65 5.58
C PRO A 154 33.34 -21.18 4.75
N THR A 155 33.53 -22.53 4.67
CA THR A 155 34.60 -23.14 3.87
C THR A 155 34.28 -23.22 2.38
N ARG A 156 33.00 -23.10 2.02
CA ARG A 156 32.55 -23.05 0.62
C ARG A 156 32.85 -21.70 -0.01
N LYS A 157 32.96 -21.68 -1.34
CA LYS A 157 32.94 -20.44 -2.11
C LYS A 157 31.54 -19.81 -2.04
N ASN A 158 31.38 -18.82 -1.18
CA ASN A 158 30.13 -18.11 -0.94
C ASN A 158 30.10 -16.80 -1.74
N TYR A 159 29.11 -16.62 -2.61
CA TYR A 159 28.94 -15.40 -3.38
C TYR A 159 28.03 -14.41 -2.61
N TYR A 160 28.42 -13.15 -2.56
CA TYR A 160 27.63 -12.12 -1.91
C TYR A 160 26.23 -11.99 -2.55
N THR A 161 26.15 -12.14 -3.86
CA THR A 161 24.90 -12.10 -4.64
C THR A 161 23.89 -13.17 -4.22
N SER A 162 24.35 -14.34 -3.72
CA SER A 162 23.49 -15.42 -3.20
C SER A 162 22.64 -14.97 -1.99
N ARG A 163 22.97 -13.87 -1.34
CA ARG A 163 22.22 -13.29 -0.22
C ARG A 163 21.07 -12.38 -0.65
N LEU A 164 21.04 -12.05 -1.95
CA LEU A 164 20.02 -11.15 -2.50
C LEU A 164 18.77 -11.92 -2.88
N SER A 165 17.65 -11.28 -2.65
CA SER A 165 16.34 -11.65 -3.18
C SER A 165 15.57 -10.40 -3.57
N PHE A 166 14.62 -10.55 -4.46
CA PHE A 166 13.85 -9.46 -5.03
C PHE A 166 12.36 -9.77 -4.91
N ALA A 167 11.55 -8.75 -4.71
CA ALA A 167 10.12 -8.86 -4.79
C ALA A 167 9.55 -7.72 -5.64
N HIS A 168 8.68 -8.06 -6.56
CA HIS A 168 7.97 -7.09 -7.41
C HIS A 168 6.47 -7.29 -7.21
N GLN A 169 5.76 -6.19 -6.95
CA GLN A 169 4.31 -6.22 -6.73
C GLN A 169 3.65 -5.14 -7.58
N LEU A 170 2.52 -5.49 -8.17
CA LEU A 170 1.59 -4.52 -8.72
C LEU A 170 0.42 -4.40 -7.74
N ILE A 171 0.13 -3.20 -7.27
CA ILE A 171 -0.97 -2.94 -6.35
C ILE A 171 -2.08 -2.27 -7.15
N ILE A 172 -3.24 -2.92 -7.22
CA ILE A 172 -4.44 -2.44 -7.89
C ILE A 172 -5.49 -2.23 -6.81
N ALA A 173 -5.84 -0.98 -6.53
CA ALA A 173 -6.73 -0.63 -5.43
C ALA A 173 -7.92 0.19 -5.89
N ARG A 174 -9.05 0.02 -5.19
CA ARG A 174 -10.24 0.83 -5.36
C ARG A 174 -10.84 1.21 -4.01
N LYS A 175 -11.05 2.50 -3.83
CA LYS A 175 -11.89 3.05 -2.77
C LYS A 175 -13.33 3.05 -3.28
N PHE A 176 -14.15 2.10 -2.79
CA PHE A 176 -15.55 1.96 -3.20
C PHE A 176 -16.42 3.01 -2.54
N SER A 177 -16.13 3.30 -1.27
CA SER A 177 -16.80 4.32 -0.46
C SER A 177 -15.85 4.90 0.58
N GLU A 178 -16.31 5.84 1.40
CA GLU A 178 -15.54 6.28 2.56
C GLU A 178 -15.31 5.17 3.60
N GLY A 179 -16.17 4.15 3.60
CA GLY A 179 -16.12 3.02 4.51
C GLY A 179 -15.34 1.80 4.00
N LEU A 180 -15.24 1.59 2.68
CA LEU A 180 -14.71 0.36 2.10
C LEU A 180 -13.66 0.63 1.04
N SER A 181 -12.50 0.00 1.20
CA SER A 181 -11.42 -0.04 0.20
C SER A 181 -10.90 -1.47 0.06
N LEU A 182 -10.63 -1.88 -1.18
CA LEU A 182 -10.07 -3.19 -1.50
C LEU A 182 -8.84 -3.01 -2.39
N GLN A 183 -7.91 -3.96 -2.33
CA GLN A 183 -6.76 -4.03 -3.22
C GLN A 183 -6.40 -5.47 -3.60
N LEU A 184 -5.85 -5.62 -4.80
CA LEU A 184 -5.23 -6.83 -5.32
C LEU A 184 -3.73 -6.59 -5.46
N MET A 185 -2.92 -7.61 -5.19
CA MET A 185 -1.46 -7.50 -5.14
C MET A 185 -0.81 -8.71 -5.81
N PRO A 186 -0.90 -8.85 -7.17
CA PRO A 186 -0.06 -9.82 -7.86
C PRO A 186 1.40 -9.54 -7.54
N SER A 187 2.11 -10.58 -7.12
CA SER A 187 3.45 -10.52 -6.55
C SER A 187 4.34 -11.57 -7.18
N TYR A 188 5.59 -11.21 -7.40
CA TYR A 188 6.66 -12.08 -7.86
C TYR A 188 7.84 -11.95 -6.92
N VAL A 189 8.37 -13.07 -6.44
CA VAL A 189 9.54 -13.13 -5.55
C VAL A 189 10.61 -13.97 -6.22
N HIS A 190 11.82 -13.42 -6.31
CA HIS A 190 12.99 -14.08 -6.86
C HIS A 190 14.08 -14.26 -5.81
N TYR A 191 14.63 -15.46 -5.74
CA TYR A 191 15.80 -15.81 -4.95
C TYR A 191 17.01 -16.02 -5.84
N ASN A 192 18.11 -15.30 -5.58
CA ASN A 192 19.37 -15.59 -6.29
C ASN A 192 19.94 -16.95 -5.89
N LEU A 193 19.59 -17.42 -4.70
CA LEU A 193 19.92 -18.78 -4.24
C LEU A 193 18.72 -19.36 -3.52
N ALA A 194 18.13 -20.42 -4.04
CA ALA A 194 17.10 -21.21 -3.37
C ALA A 194 17.63 -21.83 -2.08
N GLN A 195 16.74 -22.13 -1.13
CA GLN A 195 17.14 -22.69 0.18
C GLN A 195 17.51 -24.17 0.05
N GLY A 196 16.78 -24.92 -0.74
CA GLY A 196 17.02 -26.33 -1.06
C GLY A 196 17.26 -26.54 -2.54
N ALA A 197 17.80 -27.71 -2.91
CA ALA A 197 18.12 -28.04 -4.28
C ALA A 197 16.88 -28.14 -5.20
N THR A 198 15.73 -28.43 -4.61
CA THR A 198 14.43 -28.56 -5.31
C THR A 198 13.48 -27.40 -5.04
N ASP A 199 13.94 -26.38 -4.28
CA ASP A 199 13.11 -25.23 -3.98
C ASP A 199 13.09 -24.25 -5.16
N PRO A 200 11.96 -23.59 -5.44
CA PRO A 200 11.87 -22.65 -6.54
C PRO A 200 12.68 -21.37 -6.24
N ASN A 201 13.37 -20.87 -7.27
CA ASN A 201 13.96 -19.54 -7.23
C ASN A 201 12.91 -18.46 -7.49
N ASP A 202 11.86 -18.80 -8.24
CA ASP A 202 10.84 -17.89 -8.74
C ASP A 202 9.47 -18.29 -8.18
N ILE A 203 8.87 -17.42 -7.38
CA ILE A 203 7.60 -17.69 -6.71
C ILE A 203 6.59 -16.58 -7.05
N PHE A 204 5.43 -17.02 -7.53
CA PHE A 204 4.29 -16.13 -7.83
C PHE A 204 3.24 -16.24 -6.74
N ALA A 205 2.67 -15.11 -6.38
CA ALA A 205 1.59 -15.05 -5.41
C ALA A 205 0.54 -14.03 -5.81
N MET A 206 -0.71 -14.27 -5.41
CA MET A 206 -1.79 -13.31 -5.48
C MET A 206 -2.15 -12.85 -4.07
N GLY A 207 -1.90 -11.58 -3.79
CA GLY A 207 -2.35 -10.92 -2.59
C GLY A 207 -3.73 -10.29 -2.77
N VAL A 208 -4.57 -10.36 -1.75
CA VAL A 208 -5.80 -9.60 -1.62
C VAL A 208 -5.80 -8.90 -0.27
N GLY A 209 -6.33 -7.69 -0.23
CA GLY A 209 -6.41 -6.95 1.02
C GLY A 209 -7.55 -5.95 1.03
N GLY A 210 -8.02 -5.63 2.22
CA GLY A 210 -9.15 -4.73 2.39
C GLY A 210 -9.10 -3.94 3.68
N ARG A 211 -9.82 -2.83 3.65
CA ARG A 211 -10.03 -1.95 4.78
C ARG A 211 -11.49 -1.60 4.92
N ILE A 212 -12.02 -1.75 6.13
CA ILE A 212 -13.35 -1.29 6.54
C ILE A 212 -13.18 -0.23 7.62
N LYS A 213 -13.65 0.99 7.35
CA LYS A 213 -13.63 2.10 8.31
C LYS A 213 -14.77 1.90 9.33
N LEU A 214 -14.42 1.74 10.59
CA LEU A 214 -15.37 1.57 11.69
C LEU A 214 -15.73 2.90 12.34
N SER A 215 -14.77 3.82 12.45
CA SER A 215 -14.98 5.18 12.95
C SER A 215 -14.05 6.17 12.26
N LYS A 216 -14.06 7.44 12.68
CA LYS A 216 -13.14 8.47 12.16
C LYS A 216 -11.65 8.07 12.35
N ARG A 217 -11.34 7.36 13.44
CA ARG A 217 -9.96 7.00 13.85
C ARG A 217 -9.67 5.51 13.82
N LEU A 218 -10.68 4.66 13.67
CA LEU A 218 -10.55 3.20 13.72
C LEU A 218 -10.94 2.59 12.39
N SER A 219 -10.11 1.69 11.87
CA SER A 219 -10.46 0.83 10.74
C SER A 219 -10.01 -0.60 10.98
N PHE A 220 -10.76 -1.54 10.46
CA PHE A 220 -10.41 -2.96 10.38
C PHE A 220 -9.73 -3.22 9.05
N ASN A 221 -8.64 -3.98 9.07
CA ASN A 221 -7.88 -4.40 7.90
C ASN A 221 -7.71 -5.91 7.88
N ALA A 222 -7.68 -6.48 6.68
CA ALA A 222 -7.34 -7.88 6.46
C ALA A 222 -6.52 -8.00 5.17
N GLU A 223 -5.57 -8.95 5.15
CA GLU A 223 -4.81 -9.29 3.96
C GLU A 223 -4.51 -10.79 3.92
N TYR A 224 -4.48 -11.33 2.71
CA TYR A 224 -4.16 -12.74 2.45
C TYR A 224 -3.31 -12.83 1.19
N TYR A 225 -2.27 -13.66 1.23
CA TYR A 225 -1.42 -13.97 0.09
C TYR A 225 -1.48 -15.46 -0.20
N HIS A 226 -1.86 -15.78 -1.44
CA HIS A 226 -1.90 -17.14 -1.95
C HIS A 226 -0.75 -17.34 -2.93
N VAL A 227 0.13 -18.30 -2.65
CA VAL A 227 1.19 -18.72 -3.56
C VAL A 227 0.56 -19.50 -4.70
N LEU A 228 0.82 -19.06 -5.95
CA LEU A 228 0.25 -19.65 -7.14
C LEU A 228 1.07 -20.87 -7.61
N PRO A 229 0.43 -21.90 -8.17
CA PRO A 229 1.10 -23.10 -8.67
C PRO A 229 1.77 -22.83 -10.04
N LEU A 230 2.65 -21.83 -10.10
CA LEU A 230 3.36 -21.42 -11.29
C LEU A 230 4.86 -21.61 -11.05
N SER A 231 5.53 -22.40 -11.88
CA SER A 231 6.99 -22.51 -11.96
C SER A 231 7.42 -22.34 -13.41
N PHE A 232 8.55 -21.66 -13.62
CA PHE A 232 9.16 -21.52 -14.94
C PHE A 232 10.12 -22.68 -15.27
N VAL A 233 10.44 -23.50 -14.26
CA VAL A 233 11.36 -24.63 -14.41
C VAL A 233 10.58 -25.92 -14.21
N GLU A 234 10.66 -26.81 -15.20
CA GLU A 234 10.03 -28.13 -15.15
C GLU A 234 10.64 -28.97 -14.02
N GLY A 235 9.78 -29.57 -13.18
CA GLY A 235 10.21 -30.39 -12.05
C GLY A 235 10.48 -29.61 -10.76
N GLU A 236 10.49 -28.27 -10.75
CA GLU A 236 10.51 -27.48 -9.53
C GLU A 236 9.12 -27.36 -8.89
N GLY A 237 9.08 -27.37 -7.56
CA GLY A 237 7.89 -27.00 -6.80
C GLY A 237 7.57 -25.52 -6.99
N TYR A 238 6.32 -25.12 -6.73
CA TYR A 238 5.89 -23.72 -6.78
C TYR A 238 5.92 -23.05 -5.41
N MET A 239 6.15 -23.80 -4.37
CA MET A 239 6.11 -23.35 -2.97
C MET A 239 7.26 -23.99 -2.20
N ILE A 240 7.91 -23.22 -1.32
CA ILE A 240 8.97 -23.76 -0.46
C ILE A 240 8.34 -24.79 0.49
N PRO A 241 8.91 -26.01 0.62
CA PRO A 241 8.36 -27.04 1.48
C PRO A 241 8.17 -26.60 2.93
N GLY A 242 7.04 -26.96 3.52
CA GLY A 242 6.70 -26.60 4.92
C GLY A 242 6.15 -25.19 5.11
N THR A 243 6.06 -24.39 4.04
CA THR A 243 5.48 -23.05 4.14
C THR A 243 3.95 -23.04 3.96
N LYS A 244 3.33 -21.97 4.36
CA LYS A 244 1.88 -21.72 4.35
C LYS A 244 1.59 -20.35 3.75
N ASN A 245 0.39 -20.17 3.24
CA ASN A 245 -0.09 -18.88 2.79
C ASN A 245 -0.21 -17.89 3.96
N SER A 246 0.20 -16.65 3.73
CA SER A 246 0.17 -15.61 4.77
C SER A 246 -1.22 -15.01 4.90
N LEU A 247 -1.72 -14.95 6.13
CA LEU A 247 -2.96 -14.29 6.51
C LEU A 247 -2.70 -13.32 7.67
N ALA A 248 -3.25 -12.12 7.58
CA ALA A 248 -3.22 -11.15 8.66
C ALA A 248 -4.54 -10.40 8.77
N VAL A 249 -4.95 -10.14 10.02
CA VAL A 249 -6.13 -9.32 10.35
C VAL A 249 -5.78 -8.36 11.48
N GLY A 250 -6.35 -7.16 11.47
CA GLY A 250 -6.01 -6.18 12.50
C GLY A 250 -6.79 -4.90 12.42
N PHE A 251 -6.38 -3.95 13.26
CA PHE A 251 -7.00 -2.65 13.38
C PHE A 251 -5.97 -1.54 13.24
N ASP A 252 -6.31 -0.51 12.48
CA ASP A 252 -5.60 0.77 12.46
C ASP A 252 -6.27 1.74 13.42
N ILE A 253 -5.47 2.33 14.33
CA ILE A 253 -5.88 3.34 15.28
C ILE A 253 -5.10 4.62 14.96
N GLU A 254 -5.79 5.65 14.50
CA GLU A 254 -5.19 6.93 14.15
C GLU A 254 -5.24 7.90 15.35
N THR A 255 -4.07 8.37 15.76
CA THR A 255 -3.90 9.36 16.81
C THR A 255 -3.07 10.51 16.27
N GLY A 256 -3.48 11.73 16.40
CA GLY A 256 -2.91 13.01 15.96
C GLY A 256 -1.47 13.13 15.41
N GLY A 257 -1.00 12.19 14.60
CA GLY A 257 0.36 12.16 14.02
C GLY A 257 0.99 10.78 13.98
N HIS A 258 0.34 9.79 14.60
CA HIS A 258 0.74 8.39 14.54
C HIS A 258 -0.41 7.52 14.05
N VAL A 259 -0.08 6.43 13.38
CA VAL A 259 -1.00 5.34 13.13
C VAL A 259 -0.44 4.09 13.81
N PHE A 260 -1.22 3.53 14.73
CA PHE A 260 -0.96 2.25 15.37
C PHE A 260 -1.77 1.18 14.65
N GLN A 261 -1.11 0.11 14.24
CA GLN A 261 -1.75 -1.07 13.66
C GLN A 261 -1.54 -2.23 14.62
N LEU A 262 -2.61 -2.73 15.24
CA LEU A 262 -2.59 -3.93 16.06
C LEU A 262 -3.15 -5.09 15.24
N HIS A 263 -2.44 -6.22 15.19
CA HIS A 263 -2.85 -7.29 14.29
C HIS A 263 -2.42 -8.68 14.76
N PHE A 264 -3.06 -9.66 14.16
CA PHE A 264 -2.74 -11.07 14.25
C PHE A 264 -2.36 -11.58 12.86
N THR A 265 -1.27 -12.36 12.79
CA THR A 265 -0.76 -12.92 11.54
C THR A 265 -0.09 -14.25 11.81
N ASN A 266 -0.05 -15.14 10.82
CA ASN A 266 0.71 -16.38 10.91
C ASN A 266 2.18 -16.21 10.43
N SER A 267 2.60 -14.97 10.07
CA SER A 267 3.96 -14.68 9.61
C SER A 267 4.76 -13.89 10.65
N THR A 268 5.99 -14.33 10.93
CA THR A 268 6.99 -13.57 11.69
C THR A 268 7.81 -12.63 10.82
N GLY A 269 7.89 -12.90 9.52
CA GLY A 269 8.57 -12.08 8.54
C GLY A 269 7.79 -10.81 8.21
N MET A 270 8.50 -9.70 7.94
CA MET A 270 7.91 -8.38 7.71
C MET A 270 8.35 -7.76 6.37
N THR A 271 9.04 -8.52 5.53
CA THR A 271 9.39 -8.16 4.14
C THR A 271 8.70 -9.10 3.17
N GLU A 272 8.49 -8.67 1.94
CA GLU A 272 7.69 -9.38 0.93
C GLU A 272 8.13 -10.83 0.75
N LYS A 273 9.44 -11.07 0.63
CA LYS A 273 10.02 -12.41 0.59
C LYS A 273 9.57 -13.25 1.79
N THR A 274 9.71 -12.70 3.00
CA THR A 274 9.54 -13.50 4.22
C THR A 274 8.09 -13.80 4.54
N PHE A 275 7.17 -12.84 4.39
CA PHE A 275 5.76 -13.14 4.69
C PHE A 275 5.03 -13.83 3.54
N ILE A 276 5.44 -13.66 2.27
CA ILE A 276 4.79 -14.33 1.14
C ILE A 276 5.27 -15.80 1.03
N THR A 277 6.58 -16.04 1.16
CA THR A 277 7.18 -17.31 0.75
C THR A 277 7.83 -18.11 1.87
N GLU A 278 8.00 -17.55 3.07
CA GLU A 278 8.66 -18.20 4.22
C GLU A 278 7.77 -18.29 5.47
N THR A 279 6.48 -18.06 5.34
CA THR A 279 5.52 -18.25 6.44
C THR A 279 5.34 -19.73 6.72
N THR A 280 5.60 -20.18 7.95
CA THR A 280 5.47 -21.59 8.34
C THR A 280 4.26 -21.86 9.23
N GLY A 281 3.72 -20.84 9.89
CA GLY A 281 2.57 -20.96 10.77
C GLY A 281 1.27 -21.23 10.01
N ASP A 282 0.42 -22.10 10.53
CA ASP A 282 -0.93 -22.33 10.04
C ASP A 282 -1.92 -21.50 10.87
N PHE A 283 -2.48 -20.44 10.27
CA PHE A 283 -3.38 -19.52 10.97
C PHE A 283 -4.58 -20.24 11.61
N PHE A 284 -5.15 -21.22 10.92
CA PHE A 284 -6.33 -21.95 11.38
C PHE A 284 -6.03 -23.05 12.43
N LYS A 285 -4.75 -23.37 12.61
CA LYS A 285 -4.28 -24.24 13.70
C LYS A 285 -3.83 -23.48 14.95
N GLY A 286 -3.95 -22.13 14.90
CA GLY A 286 -3.57 -21.27 16.01
C GLY A 286 -2.10 -20.86 16.04
N ASP A 287 -1.33 -21.11 14.97
CA ASP A 287 0.04 -20.63 14.83
C ASP A 287 0.01 -19.14 14.48
N ILE A 288 -0.44 -18.34 15.43
CA ILE A 288 -0.73 -16.93 15.23
C ILE A 288 0.24 -16.10 16.07
N HIS A 289 0.78 -15.06 15.48
CA HIS A 289 1.60 -14.05 16.12
C HIS A 289 0.77 -12.79 16.36
N PHE A 290 0.76 -12.29 17.58
CA PHE A 290 0.37 -10.93 17.83
C PHE A 290 1.46 -9.99 17.34
N GLY A 291 1.09 -8.85 16.79
CA GLY A 291 2.03 -7.85 16.33
C GLY A 291 1.45 -6.45 16.31
N PHE A 292 2.34 -5.49 16.16
CA PHE A 292 1.94 -4.11 15.93
C PHE A 292 2.89 -3.43 14.92
N ASN A 293 2.36 -2.44 14.22
CA ASN A 293 3.17 -1.47 13.49
C ASN A 293 2.86 -0.07 14.04
N VAL A 294 3.87 0.76 14.14
CA VAL A 294 3.75 2.18 14.48
C VAL A 294 4.34 2.98 13.32
N SER A 295 3.57 3.90 12.79
CA SER A 295 4.00 4.82 11.73
C SER A 295 3.93 6.25 12.24
N ARG A 296 5.02 7.01 12.04
CA ARG A 296 5.10 8.44 12.34
C ARG A 296 5.70 9.19 11.18
N VAL A 297 4.97 10.18 10.71
CA VAL A 297 5.39 11.02 9.59
C VAL A 297 6.08 12.31 10.06
N PHE A 298 7.14 12.70 9.35
CA PHE A 298 7.89 13.94 9.56
C PHE A 298 7.96 14.71 8.25
N THR A 299 7.57 15.97 8.24
CA THR A 299 7.75 16.86 7.09
C THR A 299 9.19 17.33 7.04
N ILE A 300 9.98 16.80 6.11
CA ILE A 300 11.40 17.18 5.90
C ILE A 300 11.49 18.38 4.98
N LYS A 301 10.61 18.44 3.96
CA LYS A 301 10.57 19.53 2.99
C LYS A 301 9.14 19.94 2.72
N GLU A 302 8.83 21.19 2.97
CA GLU A 302 7.51 21.74 2.64
C GLU A 302 7.32 21.83 1.13
N LYS A 303 6.10 21.53 0.66
CA LYS A 303 5.72 21.79 -0.74
C LYS A 303 5.77 23.29 -0.98
N ARG A 304 6.58 23.73 -1.93
CA ARG A 304 6.46 25.12 -2.45
C ARG A 304 5.03 25.32 -2.94
N LYS A 305 4.31 26.25 -2.30
CA LYS A 305 3.02 26.71 -2.83
C LYS A 305 3.30 27.27 -4.23
N LYS A 306 2.75 26.66 -5.26
CA LYS A 306 2.71 27.31 -6.58
C LYS A 306 1.88 28.59 -6.40
N LYS A 307 2.54 29.74 -6.56
CA LYS A 307 1.87 31.02 -6.70
C LYS A 307 1.01 31.02 -7.95
#